data_ee84d5235e9790f12ff053c7d6baf362
#
_entry.id   ee84d5235e9790f12ff053c7d6baf362
#
_cell.length_a   1.000
_cell.length_b   1.000
_cell.length_c   1.000
_cell.angle_alpha   90.00
_cell.angle_beta   90.00
_cell.angle_gamma   90.00
#
_symmetry.space_group_name_H-M   'P 1'
#
loop_
_entity.id
_entity.type
_entity.pdbx_description
1 polymer ?
#
loop_
_entity_poly.entity_id
_entity_poly.type
_entity_poly.pdbx_seq_one_letter_code
_entity_poly.pdbx_strand_id
1 'polypeptide(L)'
;MKNGKKLSKRKHLAFLAVITVVPAIFIVFLLEISVRIFVPNLKPIQEIITPVSPDAERLLPFLRPHYEARLTTSEYVMSMKHNSLGFRDSEHLKKRSEEITRVVIIGDSFTYGWGVDQDQAYPALLQPLLDGAGDRQYEILNMGIPDTGTVEARQIAQVAMTFDPQIIVLAMLLEDRWAVNGNDLVDNARQPQGEQASTAGRQPSAGVPTSIHNFLAGNSALYAYIMTRVGHIMRRQAIGMRKNQNRQELDAAWELTTGLLAELNDRAKAANVTFAVMRCPFYFDAQRGEPDRISRRLAELGHDLEIPVLDLLPGIQQLDTGSLYHQRDGHWTPAGNEAAAAIITPFIHSLTL
;
A
#
# COMPACT_ATOMS: atom_id res chain seq x y z
N MET A 1 -46.46 44.05 -41.91
CA MET A 1 -46.45 43.18 -40.72
C MET A 1 -45.78 41.86 -41.09
N LYS A 2 -44.58 41.60 -40.62
CA LYS A 2 -43.84 40.35 -40.94
C LYS A 2 -44.33 39.21 -40.01
N ASN A 3 -45.04 38.23 -40.59
CA ASN A 3 -45.43 37.02 -39.92
C ASN A 3 -44.17 36.22 -39.51
N GLY A 4 -43.77 36.26 -38.25
CA GLY A 4 -42.74 35.43 -37.71
C GLY A 4 -43.21 33.98 -37.70
N LYS A 5 -42.65 33.11 -38.61
CA LYS A 5 -42.89 31.70 -38.60
C LYS A 5 -42.43 31.10 -37.24
N LYS A 6 -43.39 30.72 -36.39
CA LYS A 6 -43.09 29.92 -35.19
C LYS A 6 -42.37 28.61 -35.57
N LEU A 7 -41.14 28.44 -35.08
CA LEU A 7 -40.40 27.20 -35.23
C LEU A 7 -41.23 26.04 -34.65
N SER A 8 -41.26 24.89 -35.35
CA SER A 8 -41.89 23.71 -34.82
C SER A 8 -41.22 23.29 -33.49
N LYS A 9 -41.97 22.71 -32.53
CA LYS A 9 -41.45 22.28 -31.22
C LYS A 9 -40.16 21.49 -31.33
N ARG A 10 -40.04 20.59 -32.33
CA ARG A 10 -38.83 19.79 -32.61
C ARG A 10 -37.62 20.66 -32.99
N LYS A 11 -37.83 21.66 -33.85
CA LYS A 11 -36.75 22.62 -34.26
C LYS A 11 -36.33 23.51 -33.10
N HIS A 12 -37.23 23.88 -32.23
CA HIS A 12 -36.93 24.68 -31.03
C HIS A 12 -36.14 23.86 -30.01
N LEU A 13 -36.50 22.56 -29.78
CA LEU A 13 -35.74 21.64 -28.92
C LEU A 13 -34.33 21.37 -29.47
N ALA A 14 -34.22 21.13 -30.78
CA ALA A 14 -32.91 20.94 -31.44
C ALA A 14 -32.01 22.18 -31.30
N PHE A 15 -32.58 23.35 -31.47
CA PHE A 15 -31.86 24.62 -31.32
C PHE A 15 -31.40 24.83 -29.85
N LEU A 16 -32.26 24.58 -28.88
CA LEU A 16 -31.89 24.61 -27.45
C LEU A 16 -30.81 23.61 -27.13
N ALA A 17 -30.91 22.39 -27.65
CA ALA A 17 -29.89 21.36 -27.46
C ALA A 17 -28.51 21.79 -28.02
N VAL A 18 -28.50 22.36 -29.21
CA VAL A 18 -27.24 22.87 -29.82
C VAL A 18 -26.65 24.02 -29.00
N ILE A 19 -27.47 25.01 -28.56
CA ILE A 19 -27.00 26.15 -27.78
C ILE A 19 -26.48 25.74 -26.40
N THR A 20 -26.98 24.64 -25.81
CA THR A 20 -26.51 24.17 -24.50
C THR A 20 -25.37 23.17 -24.60
N VAL A 21 -25.45 22.21 -25.49
CA VAL A 21 -24.47 21.10 -25.57
C VAL A 21 -23.16 21.58 -26.23
N VAL A 22 -23.21 22.38 -27.27
CA VAL A 22 -21.98 22.83 -27.94
C VAL A 22 -21.10 23.68 -27.02
N PRO A 23 -21.63 24.71 -26.31
CA PRO A 23 -20.83 25.45 -25.34
C PRO A 23 -20.35 24.57 -24.18
N ALA A 24 -21.16 23.62 -23.69
CA ALA A 24 -20.72 22.70 -22.63
C ALA A 24 -19.53 21.85 -23.06
N ILE A 25 -19.57 21.28 -24.28
CA ILE A 25 -18.45 20.53 -24.84
C ILE A 25 -17.22 21.44 -24.98
N PHE A 26 -17.40 22.66 -25.43
CA PHE A 26 -16.30 23.63 -25.59
C PHE A 26 -15.68 24.01 -24.25
N ILE A 27 -16.49 24.20 -23.19
CA ILE A 27 -16.00 24.45 -21.84
C ILE A 27 -15.19 23.25 -21.32
N VAL A 28 -15.70 22.03 -21.48
CA VAL A 28 -14.99 20.80 -21.07
C VAL A 28 -13.65 20.69 -21.80
N PHE A 29 -13.62 21.00 -23.09
CA PHE A 29 -12.40 21.02 -23.89
C PHE A 29 -11.38 22.05 -23.40
N LEU A 30 -11.83 23.29 -23.08
CA LEU A 30 -10.97 24.31 -22.50
C LEU A 30 -10.44 23.92 -21.13
N LEU A 31 -11.26 23.28 -20.29
CA LEU A 31 -10.83 22.76 -18.99
C LEU A 31 -9.81 21.65 -19.14
N GLU A 32 -9.99 20.72 -20.08
CA GLU A 32 -9.02 19.68 -20.41
C GLU A 32 -7.65 20.26 -20.78
N ILE A 33 -7.64 21.26 -21.68
CA ILE A 33 -6.40 21.98 -22.07
C ILE A 33 -5.79 22.68 -20.86
N SER A 34 -6.61 23.37 -20.07
CA SER A 34 -6.14 24.09 -18.89
C SER A 34 -5.46 23.17 -17.89
N VAL A 35 -6.07 21.99 -17.60
CA VAL A 35 -5.45 21.01 -16.70
C VAL A 35 -4.12 20.52 -17.28
N ARG A 36 -4.03 20.25 -18.57
CA ARG A 36 -2.77 19.81 -19.21
C ARG A 36 -1.66 20.84 -19.15
N ILE A 37 -2.00 22.13 -19.20
CA ILE A 37 -1.03 23.24 -19.15
C ILE A 37 -0.62 23.56 -17.71
N PHE A 38 -1.60 23.73 -16.81
CA PHE A 38 -1.35 24.25 -15.46
C PHE A 38 -1.09 23.15 -14.42
N VAL A 39 -1.32 21.87 -14.75
CA VAL A 39 -1.02 20.71 -13.90
C VAL A 39 -0.16 19.70 -14.69
N PRO A 40 1.03 20.12 -15.15
CA PRO A 40 1.84 19.31 -16.10
C PRO A 40 2.30 17.96 -15.50
N ASN A 41 2.36 17.86 -14.17
CA ASN A 41 2.73 16.62 -13.48
C ASN A 41 1.54 15.68 -13.24
N LEU A 42 0.32 16.09 -13.61
CA LEU A 42 -0.84 15.24 -13.56
C LEU A 42 -0.83 14.33 -14.80
N LYS A 43 -0.17 13.20 -14.66
CA LYS A 43 -0.29 12.14 -15.69
C LYS A 43 -1.62 11.44 -15.49
N PRO A 44 -2.35 11.11 -16.56
CA PRO A 44 -3.51 10.23 -16.47
C PRO A 44 -3.10 8.96 -15.75
N ILE A 45 -3.95 8.47 -14.86
CA ILE A 45 -3.71 7.21 -14.18
C ILE A 45 -3.80 6.12 -15.23
N GLN A 46 -2.66 5.56 -15.56
CA GLN A 46 -2.56 4.48 -16.52
C GLN A 46 -1.98 3.26 -15.84
N GLU A 47 -2.84 2.31 -15.54
CA GLU A 47 -2.42 0.97 -15.15
C GLU A 47 -2.41 0.09 -16.40
N ILE A 48 -1.23 -0.30 -16.85
CA ILE A 48 -1.08 -1.26 -17.93
C ILE A 48 -0.99 -2.64 -17.29
N ILE A 49 -2.09 -3.37 -17.30
CA ILE A 49 -2.18 -4.70 -16.72
C ILE A 49 -1.83 -5.73 -17.81
N THR A 50 -0.80 -6.53 -17.56
CA THR A 50 -0.54 -7.73 -18.37
C THR A 50 -1.52 -8.82 -17.94
N PRO A 51 -2.28 -9.43 -18.87
CA PRO A 51 -3.21 -10.49 -18.53
C PRO A 51 -2.48 -11.66 -17.85
N VAL A 52 -3.00 -12.09 -16.71
CA VAL A 52 -2.52 -13.29 -16.00
C VAL A 52 -3.39 -14.47 -16.44
N SER A 53 -2.77 -15.65 -16.60
CA SER A 53 -3.51 -16.87 -16.90
C SER A 53 -4.63 -17.09 -15.88
N PRO A 54 -5.87 -17.38 -16.34
CA PRO A 54 -6.99 -17.70 -15.44
C PRO A 54 -6.73 -18.90 -14.55
N ASP A 55 -5.86 -19.80 -14.98
CA ASP A 55 -5.54 -21.07 -14.31
C ASP A 55 -4.37 -20.95 -13.33
N ALA A 56 -3.82 -19.74 -13.15
CA ALA A 56 -2.75 -19.52 -12.17
C ALA A 56 -3.26 -19.77 -10.75
N GLU A 57 -2.66 -20.71 -10.05
CA GLU A 57 -2.95 -20.98 -8.65
C GLU A 57 -2.64 -19.72 -7.81
N ARG A 58 -3.59 -19.29 -6.98
CA ARG A 58 -3.45 -18.11 -6.14
C ARG A 58 -3.38 -18.50 -4.69
N LEU A 59 -2.35 -18.04 -4.03
CA LEU A 59 -2.20 -18.22 -2.60
C LEU A 59 -3.21 -17.37 -1.81
N LEU A 60 -3.40 -16.14 -2.26
CA LEU A 60 -4.37 -15.17 -1.73
C LEU A 60 -5.08 -14.49 -2.91
N PRO A 61 -6.31 -13.96 -2.73
CA PRO A 61 -7.11 -13.42 -3.83
C PRO A 61 -6.44 -12.31 -4.64
N PHE A 62 -5.53 -11.56 -4.03
CA PHE A 62 -4.82 -10.42 -4.66
C PHE A 62 -3.41 -10.79 -5.14
N LEU A 63 -2.86 -11.94 -4.76
CA LEU A 63 -1.60 -12.43 -5.32
C LEU A 63 -1.84 -13.00 -6.72
N ARG A 64 -1.19 -12.40 -7.69
CA ARG A 64 -1.26 -12.81 -9.09
C ARG A 64 0.13 -13.20 -9.56
N PRO A 65 0.40 -14.50 -9.77
CA PRO A 65 1.66 -14.96 -10.35
C PRO A 65 1.94 -14.29 -11.70
N HIS A 66 3.19 -13.93 -11.92
CA HIS A 66 3.67 -13.31 -13.17
C HIS A 66 2.89 -12.07 -13.61
N TYR A 67 2.30 -11.34 -12.64
CA TYR A 67 1.61 -10.09 -12.92
C TYR A 67 2.63 -9.00 -13.28
N GLU A 68 2.37 -8.31 -14.38
CA GLU A 68 3.14 -7.14 -14.77
C GLU A 68 2.19 -5.97 -15.01
N ALA A 69 2.51 -4.83 -14.41
CA ALA A 69 1.75 -3.60 -14.60
C ALA A 69 2.64 -2.39 -14.41
N ARG A 70 2.20 -1.26 -14.94
CA ARG A 70 2.79 0.05 -14.70
C ARG A 70 1.71 1.01 -14.22
N LEU A 71 1.93 1.57 -13.05
CA LEU A 71 1.05 2.58 -12.47
C LEU A 71 1.69 3.95 -12.63
N THR A 72 0.95 4.88 -13.20
CA THR A 72 1.35 6.28 -13.30
C THR A 72 0.36 7.13 -12.51
N THR A 73 0.86 7.91 -11.58
CA THR A 73 0.10 8.86 -10.78
C THR A 73 0.61 10.28 -11.00
N SER A 74 0.04 11.26 -10.29
CA SER A 74 0.56 12.63 -10.31
C SER A 74 1.86 12.81 -9.53
N GLU A 75 2.29 11.83 -8.74
CA GLU A 75 3.45 11.93 -7.85
C GLU A 75 4.57 10.96 -8.23
N TYR A 76 4.21 9.78 -8.76
CA TYR A 76 5.20 8.76 -9.10
C TYR A 76 4.77 7.92 -10.30
N VAL A 77 5.72 7.20 -10.82
CA VAL A 77 5.54 6.09 -11.75
C VAL A 77 6.18 4.88 -11.10
N MET A 78 5.47 3.77 -11.02
CA MET A 78 6.03 2.52 -10.51
C MET A 78 5.73 1.37 -11.47
N SER A 79 6.69 0.46 -11.60
CA SER A 79 6.54 -0.79 -12.32
C SER A 79 6.30 -1.91 -11.31
N MET A 80 5.33 -2.75 -11.59
CA MET A 80 5.01 -3.92 -10.78
C MET A 80 5.36 -5.17 -11.57
N LYS A 81 6.16 -6.04 -10.97
CA LYS A 81 6.49 -7.34 -11.53
C LYS A 81 6.46 -8.38 -10.42
N HIS A 82 5.61 -9.37 -10.56
CA HIS A 82 5.44 -10.43 -9.56
C HIS A 82 6.14 -11.72 -10.01
N ASN A 83 6.68 -12.43 -9.05
CA ASN A 83 7.25 -13.76 -9.26
C ASN A 83 6.17 -14.84 -9.46
N SER A 84 6.59 -16.09 -9.55
CA SER A 84 5.71 -17.25 -9.75
C SER A 84 4.70 -17.48 -8.61
N LEU A 85 4.94 -16.93 -7.41
CA LEU A 85 4.02 -16.97 -6.29
C LEU A 85 3.13 -15.75 -6.17
N GLY A 86 3.40 -14.69 -6.96
CA GLY A 86 2.64 -13.45 -6.94
C GLY A 86 3.21 -12.37 -6.03
N PHE A 87 4.36 -12.57 -5.41
CA PHE A 87 5.05 -11.51 -4.66
C PHE A 87 5.83 -10.60 -5.61
N ARG A 88 5.91 -9.31 -5.28
CA ARG A 88 6.73 -8.33 -6.00
C ARG A 88 8.19 -8.49 -5.61
N ASP A 89 8.77 -9.58 -6.06
CA ASP A 89 10.13 -9.99 -5.77
C ASP A 89 10.70 -10.85 -6.91
N SER A 90 11.99 -11.15 -6.85
CA SER A 90 12.63 -12.14 -7.71
C SER A 90 12.18 -13.57 -7.34
N GLU A 91 12.56 -14.54 -8.17
CA GLU A 91 12.41 -15.96 -7.81
C GLU A 91 13.48 -16.36 -6.80
N HIS A 92 13.07 -17.13 -5.79
CA HIS A 92 13.96 -17.66 -4.75
C HIS A 92 13.86 -19.16 -4.66
N LEU A 93 14.98 -19.83 -4.37
CA LEU A 93 15.00 -21.25 -4.10
C LEU A 93 14.36 -21.55 -2.74
N LYS A 94 13.59 -22.63 -2.64
CA LYS A 94 12.97 -23.03 -1.37
C LYS A 94 14.00 -23.29 -0.28
N LYS A 95 15.08 -24.01 -0.60
CA LYS A 95 16.18 -24.27 0.32
C LYS A 95 17.27 -23.22 0.13
N ARG A 96 17.67 -22.55 1.21
CA ARG A 96 18.79 -21.59 1.21
C ARG A 96 20.14 -22.31 1.19
N SER A 97 21.21 -21.62 0.83
CA SER A 97 22.59 -22.05 1.11
C SER A 97 22.87 -21.89 2.61
N GLU A 98 23.68 -22.80 3.18
CA GLU A 98 24.04 -22.78 4.60
C GLU A 98 24.79 -21.51 5.03
N GLU A 99 25.51 -20.89 4.10
CA GLU A 99 26.31 -19.68 4.34
C GLU A 99 25.47 -18.41 4.32
N ILE A 100 24.22 -18.48 3.80
CA ILE A 100 23.34 -17.32 3.64
C ILE A 100 22.37 -17.21 4.82
N THR A 101 22.29 -16.03 5.39
CA THR A 101 21.22 -15.67 6.34
C THR A 101 19.99 -15.19 5.57
N ARG A 102 18.93 -15.99 5.55
CA ARG A 102 17.69 -15.62 4.87
C ARG A 102 16.73 -14.92 5.81
N VAL A 103 16.32 -13.72 5.40
CA VAL A 103 15.33 -12.89 6.08
C VAL A 103 14.11 -12.75 5.19
N VAL A 104 12.95 -13.12 5.70
CA VAL A 104 11.68 -12.88 5.02
C VAL A 104 10.98 -11.71 5.67
N ILE A 105 10.60 -10.72 4.87
CA ILE A 105 9.87 -9.55 5.33
C ILE A 105 8.42 -9.66 4.86
N ILE A 106 7.51 -9.82 5.80
CA ILE A 106 6.07 -9.84 5.58
C ILE A 106 5.53 -8.46 5.93
N GLY A 107 4.63 -7.92 5.13
CA GLY A 107 4.01 -6.64 5.43
C GLY A 107 3.00 -6.22 4.36
N ASP A 108 2.58 -4.98 4.46
CA ASP A 108 1.57 -4.38 3.59
C ASP A 108 2.17 -3.64 2.39
N SER A 109 1.52 -2.57 1.96
CA SER A 109 1.94 -1.73 0.84
C SER A 109 3.29 -1.04 1.04
N PHE A 110 3.72 -0.78 2.27
CA PHE A 110 5.05 -0.24 2.55
C PHE A 110 6.14 -1.27 2.23
N THR A 111 5.94 -2.51 2.64
CA THR A 111 6.85 -3.62 2.34
C THR A 111 6.82 -3.98 0.85
N TYR A 112 5.65 -3.98 0.23
CA TYR A 112 5.49 -4.15 -1.21
C TYR A 112 6.30 -3.11 -2.02
N GLY A 113 6.56 -1.94 -1.45
CA GLY A 113 7.22 -0.81 -2.11
C GLY A 113 6.25 -0.02 -3.00
N TRP A 114 5.05 0.25 -2.48
CA TRP A 114 4.08 1.08 -3.20
C TRP A 114 4.60 2.50 -3.40
N GLY A 115 4.52 2.99 -4.63
CA GLY A 115 4.97 4.34 -5.00
C GLY A 115 6.41 4.44 -5.50
N VAL A 116 7.18 3.34 -5.49
CA VAL A 116 8.57 3.28 -5.99
C VAL A 116 8.78 2.07 -6.88
N ASP A 117 9.86 2.05 -7.67
CA ASP A 117 10.28 0.86 -8.40
C ASP A 117 10.81 -0.21 -7.43
N GLN A 118 10.87 -1.48 -7.88
CA GLN A 118 11.16 -2.63 -7.01
C GLN A 118 12.55 -2.53 -6.36
N ASP A 119 13.54 -2.06 -7.07
CA ASP A 119 14.91 -1.85 -6.60
C ASP A 119 15.07 -0.68 -5.62
N GLN A 120 14.06 0.19 -5.55
CA GLN A 120 13.99 1.32 -4.61
C GLN A 120 13.18 0.99 -3.36
N ALA A 121 12.49 -0.15 -3.30
CA ALA A 121 11.77 -0.59 -2.12
C ALA A 121 12.74 -1.01 -1.01
N TYR A 122 12.43 -0.66 0.25
CA TYR A 122 13.35 -0.90 1.36
C TYR A 122 13.79 -2.38 1.49
N PRO A 123 12.98 -3.41 1.20
CA PRO A 123 13.48 -4.78 1.26
C PRO A 123 14.62 -5.06 0.27
N ALA A 124 14.55 -4.48 -0.94
CA ALA A 124 15.62 -4.61 -1.92
C ALA A 124 16.90 -3.84 -1.51
N LEU A 125 16.74 -2.73 -0.81
CA LEU A 125 17.87 -1.92 -0.33
C LEU A 125 18.56 -2.55 0.89
N LEU A 126 17.88 -3.40 1.66
CA LEU A 126 18.44 -4.03 2.86
C LEU A 126 19.58 -4.99 2.55
N GLN A 127 19.47 -5.81 1.51
CA GLN A 127 20.49 -6.83 1.21
C GLN A 127 21.89 -6.23 1.04
N PRO A 128 22.12 -5.25 0.15
CA PRO A 128 23.47 -4.67 0.00
C PRO A 128 23.95 -3.92 1.26
N LEU A 129 23.05 -3.36 2.07
CA LEU A 129 23.42 -2.71 3.33
C LEU A 129 23.84 -3.74 4.39
N LEU A 130 23.17 -4.86 4.47
CA LEU A 130 23.48 -5.95 5.41
C LEU A 130 24.77 -6.67 5.00
N ASP A 131 24.93 -6.97 3.71
CA ASP A 131 26.15 -7.59 3.18
C ASP A 131 27.39 -6.70 3.39
N GLY A 132 27.20 -5.37 3.35
CA GLY A 132 28.27 -4.39 3.60
C GLY A 132 28.59 -4.15 5.09
N ALA A 133 27.73 -4.61 6.00
CA ALA A 133 27.86 -4.35 7.46
C ALA A 133 28.69 -5.40 8.21
N GLY A 134 29.08 -6.53 7.59
CA GLY A 134 29.81 -7.60 8.24
C GLY A 134 30.23 -8.73 7.30
N ASP A 135 30.64 -9.86 7.88
CA ASP A 135 31.16 -11.03 7.13
C ASP A 135 30.07 -12.01 6.69
N ARG A 136 28.80 -11.71 6.96
CA ARG A 136 27.65 -12.56 6.60
C ARG A 136 27.04 -12.11 5.28
N GLN A 137 26.59 -13.08 4.50
CA GLN A 137 25.75 -12.81 3.32
C GLN A 137 24.28 -13.00 3.67
N TYR A 138 23.45 -12.11 3.15
CA TYR A 138 22.02 -12.11 3.38
C TYR A 138 21.25 -12.35 2.09
N GLU A 139 20.09 -12.92 2.22
CA GLU A 139 19.07 -13.01 1.18
C GLU A 139 17.76 -12.50 1.74
N ILE A 140 17.25 -11.42 1.17
CA ILE A 140 16.03 -10.76 1.62
C ILE A 140 14.89 -11.15 0.69
N LEU A 141 13.83 -11.75 1.23
CA LEU A 141 12.62 -12.07 0.51
C LEU A 141 11.54 -11.04 0.87
N ASN A 142 11.00 -10.37 -0.15
CA ASN A 142 9.91 -9.43 0.00
C ASN A 142 8.56 -10.15 -0.16
N MET A 143 7.85 -10.35 0.95
CA MET A 143 6.49 -10.89 0.97
C MET A 143 5.47 -9.82 1.39
N GLY A 144 5.70 -8.58 0.99
CA GLY A 144 4.75 -7.48 1.15
C GLY A 144 3.59 -7.58 0.17
N ILE A 145 2.38 -7.33 0.67
CA ILE A 145 1.15 -7.36 -0.11
C ILE A 145 0.27 -6.17 0.30
N PRO A 146 -0.12 -5.30 -0.64
CA PRO A 146 -0.97 -4.17 -0.32
C PRO A 146 -2.28 -4.59 0.36
N ASP A 147 -2.76 -3.76 1.28
CA ASP A 147 -4.02 -3.95 2.02
C ASP A 147 -4.08 -5.24 2.87
N THR A 148 -2.94 -5.77 3.33
CA THR A 148 -2.92 -6.91 4.26
C THR A 148 -2.75 -6.49 5.70
N GLY A 149 -3.39 -7.24 6.58
CA GLY A 149 -3.30 -7.11 8.01
C GLY A 149 -2.62 -8.31 8.69
N THR A 150 -2.74 -8.39 10.01
CA THR A 150 -2.13 -9.45 10.80
C THR A 150 -2.78 -10.82 10.53
N VAL A 151 -4.06 -10.84 10.12
CA VAL A 151 -4.78 -12.08 9.76
C VAL A 151 -4.17 -12.70 8.50
N GLU A 152 -3.96 -11.89 7.45
CA GLU A 152 -3.33 -12.33 6.21
C GLU A 152 -1.85 -12.65 6.41
N ALA A 153 -1.15 -11.88 7.26
CA ALA A 153 0.24 -12.15 7.61
C ALA A 153 0.45 -13.57 8.14
N ARG A 154 -0.51 -14.12 8.87
CA ARG A 154 -0.50 -15.53 9.32
C ARG A 154 -0.46 -16.51 8.16
N GLN A 155 -1.19 -16.27 7.09
CA GLN A 155 -1.19 -17.11 5.89
C GLN A 155 0.11 -16.95 5.11
N ILE A 156 0.58 -15.69 4.97
CA ILE A 156 1.85 -15.39 4.29
C ILE A 156 3.02 -16.05 5.04
N ALA A 157 3.01 -16.03 6.39
CA ALA A 157 4.03 -16.68 7.20
C ALA A 157 4.12 -18.20 6.98
N GLN A 158 3.00 -18.89 6.70
CA GLN A 158 3.03 -20.30 6.32
C GLN A 158 3.80 -20.52 5.01
N VAL A 159 3.67 -19.61 4.05
CA VAL A 159 4.45 -19.66 2.82
C VAL A 159 5.91 -19.31 3.09
N ALA A 160 6.17 -18.26 3.87
CA ALA A 160 7.51 -17.84 4.25
C ALA A 160 8.31 -19.00 4.86
N MET A 161 7.70 -19.80 5.75
CA MET A 161 8.32 -20.98 6.36
C MET A 161 8.78 -22.02 5.34
N THR A 162 8.15 -22.10 4.17
CA THR A 162 8.58 -23.04 3.11
C THR A 162 9.87 -22.65 2.41
N PHE A 163 10.40 -21.45 2.69
CA PHE A 163 11.64 -20.92 2.12
C PHE A 163 12.84 -21.05 3.06
N ASP A 164 12.77 -21.85 4.08
CA ASP A 164 13.87 -22.08 5.02
C ASP A 164 14.47 -20.77 5.60
N PRO A 165 13.62 -19.86 6.17
CA PRO A 165 14.07 -18.61 6.73
C PRO A 165 14.79 -18.82 8.06
N GLN A 166 15.72 -17.94 8.41
CA GLN A 166 16.26 -17.83 9.76
C GLN A 166 15.59 -16.72 10.55
N ILE A 167 15.11 -15.69 9.82
CA ILE A 167 14.44 -14.55 10.42
C ILE A 167 13.17 -14.25 9.61
N ILE A 168 12.08 -14.02 10.31
CA ILE A 168 10.85 -13.46 9.75
C ILE A 168 10.58 -12.12 10.44
N VAL A 169 10.50 -11.04 9.68
CA VAL A 169 10.11 -9.72 10.18
C VAL A 169 8.71 -9.41 9.68
N LEU A 170 7.78 -9.20 10.60
CA LEU A 170 6.46 -8.69 10.26
C LEU A 170 6.45 -7.15 10.37
N ALA A 171 6.39 -6.49 9.23
CA ALA A 171 6.28 -5.05 9.12
C ALA A 171 4.79 -4.66 9.13
N MET A 172 4.40 -3.87 10.12
CA MET A 172 3.01 -3.49 10.37
C MET A 172 2.82 -1.99 10.23
N LEU A 173 1.80 -1.58 9.52
CA LEU A 173 1.32 -0.20 9.52
C LEU A 173 0.44 0.01 10.76
N LEU A 174 1.04 0.52 11.82
CA LEU A 174 0.34 0.85 13.06
C LEU A 174 0.19 2.35 13.19
N GLU A 175 -1.04 2.82 13.28
CA GLU A 175 -1.37 4.23 13.39
C GLU A 175 -2.15 4.52 14.67
N ASP A 176 -1.80 5.62 15.36
CA ASP A 176 -2.50 6.07 16.58
C ASP A 176 -3.98 6.40 16.34
N ARG A 177 -4.32 6.83 15.12
CA ARG A 177 -5.70 7.19 14.76
C ARG A 177 -6.60 5.99 14.58
N TRP A 178 -6.03 4.82 14.23
CA TRP A 178 -6.74 3.65 13.76
C TRP A 178 -6.50 2.47 14.68
N ALA A 179 -5.63 2.69 15.67
CA ALA A 179 -5.27 1.86 16.81
C ALA A 179 -4.79 0.45 16.50
N VAL A 180 -4.97 -0.02 15.30
CA VAL A 180 -4.47 -1.30 14.80
C VAL A 180 -4.28 -1.15 13.31
N ASN A 181 -3.39 -1.93 12.73
CA ASN A 181 -3.11 -2.04 11.33
C ASN A 181 -4.23 -1.48 10.43
N GLY A 182 -3.94 -0.53 9.56
CA GLY A 182 -4.92 0.23 8.76
C GLY A 182 -5.93 -0.59 7.96
N ASN A 183 -5.66 -1.89 7.76
CA ASN A 183 -6.57 -2.87 7.16
C ASN A 183 -7.20 -3.78 8.20
N ASP A 184 -7.55 -3.22 9.18
CA ASP A 184 -8.25 -3.56 10.34
C ASP A 184 -8.70 -5.02 10.54
N LEU A 185 -8.08 -5.65 11.51
CA LEU A 185 -8.54 -6.89 12.12
C LEU A 185 -10.03 -6.89 12.46
N VAL A 186 -10.62 -5.73 12.78
CA VAL A 186 -12.04 -5.59 13.10
C VAL A 186 -12.89 -5.73 11.85
N ASP A 187 -12.50 -5.13 10.73
CA ASP A 187 -13.25 -5.24 9.47
C ASP A 187 -13.09 -6.64 8.87
N ASN A 188 -11.91 -7.24 8.94
CA ASN A 188 -11.66 -8.60 8.48
C ASN A 188 -12.35 -9.66 9.34
N ALA A 189 -12.47 -9.45 10.65
CA ALA A 189 -13.21 -10.35 11.54
C ALA A 189 -14.74 -10.28 11.34
N ARG A 190 -15.27 -9.17 10.82
CA ARG A 190 -16.70 -8.95 10.57
C ARG A 190 -17.17 -9.35 9.18
N GLN A 191 -16.24 -9.61 8.23
CA GLN A 191 -16.62 -9.92 6.85
C GLN A 191 -16.44 -11.40 6.53
N PRO A 192 -17.45 -12.04 5.89
CA PRO A 192 -17.32 -13.40 5.40
C PRO A 192 -16.18 -13.46 4.39
N GLN A 193 -15.27 -14.42 4.56
CA GLN A 193 -14.15 -14.71 3.68
C GLN A 193 -14.66 -15.02 2.26
N GLY A 194 -14.89 -14.05 1.43
CA GLY A 194 -15.37 -14.33 0.07
C GLY A 194 -15.47 -13.16 -0.89
N GLU A 195 -15.65 -11.94 -0.42
CA GLU A 195 -16.03 -10.84 -1.35
C GLU A 195 -15.12 -9.60 -1.35
N GLN A 196 -14.00 -9.59 -0.64
CA GLN A 196 -13.13 -8.41 -0.56
C GLN A 196 -11.76 -8.56 -1.24
N ALA A 197 -11.69 -9.32 -2.29
CA ALA A 197 -10.56 -9.21 -3.20
C ALA A 197 -10.77 -7.99 -4.10
N SER A 198 -9.90 -6.99 -3.96
CA SER A 198 -9.65 -5.98 -4.99
C SER A 198 -10.13 -4.53 -4.76
N THR A 199 -9.90 -3.94 -3.60
CA THR A 199 -9.91 -2.47 -3.53
C THR A 199 -8.50 -1.85 -3.47
N ALA A 200 -7.45 -2.64 -3.28
CA ALA A 200 -6.09 -2.17 -3.44
C ALA A 200 -5.88 -1.68 -4.87
N GLY A 201 -5.69 -0.40 -5.05
CA GLY A 201 -5.51 0.23 -6.36
C GLY A 201 -6.79 0.61 -7.11
N ARG A 202 -7.99 0.25 -6.65
CA ARG A 202 -9.21 0.79 -7.24
C ARG A 202 -9.44 2.22 -6.73
N GLN A 203 -9.13 3.18 -7.59
CA GLN A 203 -9.67 4.52 -7.38
C GLN A 203 -11.19 4.47 -7.36
N PRO A 204 -11.85 5.21 -6.46
CA PRO A 204 -13.30 5.22 -6.39
C PRO A 204 -13.86 5.67 -7.74
N SER A 205 -14.57 4.76 -8.41
CA SER A 205 -15.21 5.05 -9.71
C SER A 205 -16.40 6.01 -9.61
N ALA A 206 -16.73 6.46 -8.41
CA ALA A 206 -17.87 7.36 -8.13
C ALA A 206 -19.18 6.95 -8.84
N GLY A 207 -19.44 5.64 -8.95
CA GLY A 207 -20.61 5.11 -9.64
C GLY A 207 -20.47 5.01 -11.17
N VAL A 208 -19.32 5.34 -11.74
CA VAL A 208 -19.03 5.17 -13.17
C VAL A 208 -18.65 3.70 -13.44
N PRO A 209 -19.20 3.05 -14.47
CA PRO A 209 -18.80 1.70 -14.85
C PRO A 209 -17.29 1.59 -15.06
N THR A 210 -16.67 0.52 -14.58
CA THR A 210 -15.20 0.35 -14.54
C THR A 210 -14.54 0.54 -15.90
N SER A 211 -15.16 0.06 -17.00
CA SER A 211 -14.63 0.23 -18.37
C SER A 211 -14.59 1.70 -18.80
N ILE A 212 -15.62 2.47 -18.47
CA ILE A 212 -15.68 3.91 -18.77
C ILE A 212 -14.70 4.66 -17.87
N HIS A 213 -14.63 4.31 -16.58
CA HIS A 213 -13.67 4.89 -15.65
C HIS A 213 -12.23 4.71 -16.15
N ASN A 214 -11.82 3.51 -16.49
CA ASN A 214 -10.47 3.21 -16.97
C ASN A 214 -10.15 3.94 -18.28
N PHE A 215 -11.11 3.99 -19.22
CA PHE A 215 -10.93 4.75 -20.45
C PHE A 215 -10.74 6.25 -20.19
N LEU A 216 -11.61 6.86 -19.38
CA LEU A 216 -11.53 8.29 -19.07
C LEU A 216 -10.29 8.61 -18.23
N ALA A 217 -9.95 7.79 -17.24
CA ALA A 217 -8.77 7.98 -16.41
C ALA A 217 -7.47 7.91 -17.23
N GLY A 218 -7.43 7.03 -18.25
CA GLY A 218 -6.28 6.91 -19.15
C GLY A 218 -6.18 7.99 -20.23
N ASN A 219 -7.29 8.68 -20.59
CA ASN A 219 -7.33 9.58 -21.74
C ASN A 219 -7.66 11.04 -21.43
N SER A 220 -8.27 11.34 -20.27
CA SER A 220 -8.65 12.71 -19.88
C SER A 220 -7.90 13.16 -18.63
N ALA A 221 -7.09 14.21 -18.78
CA ALA A 221 -6.40 14.82 -17.65
C ALA A 221 -7.38 15.50 -16.68
N LEU A 222 -8.45 16.10 -17.20
CA LEU A 222 -9.52 16.68 -16.39
C LEU A 222 -10.23 15.62 -15.54
N TYR A 223 -10.56 14.47 -16.14
CA TYR A 223 -11.18 13.36 -15.41
C TYR A 223 -10.24 12.83 -14.32
N ALA A 224 -8.98 12.58 -14.66
CA ALA A 224 -7.97 12.16 -13.70
C ALA A 224 -7.80 13.16 -12.54
N TYR A 225 -7.79 14.46 -12.84
CA TYR A 225 -7.74 15.53 -11.84
C TYR A 225 -8.95 15.50 -10.90
N ILE A 226 -10.16 15.41 -11.46
CA ILE A 226 -11.40 15.35 -10.68
C ILE A 226 -11.40 14.10 -9.78
N MET A 227 -11.08 12.93 -10.35
CA MET A 227 -11.08 11.68 -9.59
C MET A 227 -10.04 11.64 -8.48
N THR A 228 -8.87 12.23 -8.71
CA THR A 228 -7.86 12.42 -7.63
C THR A 228 -8.43 13.27 -6.49
N ARG A 229 -9.13 14.38 -6.80
CA ARG A 229 -9.76 15.23 -5.78
C ARG A 229 -10.91 14.52 -5.05
N VAL A 230 -11.75 13.80 -5.77
CA VAL A 230 -12.82 12.98 -5.20
C VAL A 230 -12.24 11.91 -4.28
N GLY A 231 -11.20 11.22 -4.70
CA GLY A 231 -10.50 10.24 -3.89
C GLY A 231 -9.98 10.83 -2.56
N HIS A 232 -9.38 12.02 -2.61
CA HIS A 232 -8.93 12.71 -1.40
C HIS A 232 -10.09 13.07 -0.45
N ILE A 233 -11.22 13.55 -1.00
CA ILE A 233 -12.39 13.89 -0.18
C ILE A 233 -12.97 12.63 0.46
N MET A 234 -13.11 11.56 -0.31
CA MET A 234 -13.62 10.27 0.18
C MET A 234 -12.70 9.65 1.24
N ARG A 235 -11.37 9.70 1.03
CA ARG A 235 -10.39 9.29 2.06
C ARG A 235 -10.53 10.12 3.33
N ARG A 236 -10.61 11.45 3.22
CA ARG A 236 -10.81 12.32 4.40
C ARG A 236 -12.10 11.99 5.15
N GLN A 237 -13.18 11.70 4.44
CA GLN A 237 -14.45 11.30 5.04
C GLN A 237 -14.35 9.92 5.71
N ALA A 238 -13.71 8.94 5.05
CA ALA A 238 -13.47 7.62 5.63
C ALA A 238 -12.59 7.71 6.90
N ILE A 239 -11.54 8.55 6.86
CA ILE A 239 -10.70 8.87 8.04
C ILE A 239 -11.55 9.51 9.15
N GLY A 240 -12.45 10.44 8.80
CA GLY A 240 -13.35 11.08 9.76
C GLY A 240 -14.33 10.12 10.41
N MET A 241 -14.89 9.16 9.66
CA MET A 241 -15.79 8.14 10.18
C MET A 241 -15.08 7.14 11.10
N ARG A 242 -13.84 6.74 10.76
CA ARG A 242 -13.02 5.86 11.62
C ARG A 242 -12.55 6.54 12.91
N LYS A 243 -12.48 7.88 12.95
CA LYS A 243 -12.13 8.64 14.15
C LYS A 243 -13.12 8.45 15.32
N ASN A 244 -14.30 7.93 15.06
CA ASN A 244 -15.33 7.63 16.05
C ASN A 244 -15.34 6.17 16.52
N GLN A 245 -14.30 5.39 16.26
CA GLN A 245 -14.18 4.04 16.82
C GLN A 245 -14.13 4.10 18.34
N ASN A 246 -14.97 3.28 18.96
CA ASN A 246 -15.06 3.19 20.40
C ASN A 246 -13.76 2.60 20.97
N ARG A 247 -13.28 3.12 22.10
CA ARG A 247 -12.07 2.65 22.78
C ARG A 247 -12.08 1.13 23.03
N GLN A 248 -13.24 0.56 23.31
CA GLN A 248 -13.41 -0.88 23.51
C GLN A 248 -13.14 -1.69 22.21
N GLU A 249 -13.53 -1.17 21.04
CA GLU A 249 -13.26 -1.83 19.76
C GLU A 249 -11.76 -1.83 19.45
N LEU A 250 -11.08 -0.75 19.80
CA LEU A 250 -9.64 -0.63 19.64
C LEU A 250 -8.87 -1.56 20.58
N ASP A 251 -9.31 -1.70 21.81
CA ASP A 251 -8.67 -2.61 22.76
C ASP A 251 -8.92 -4.08 22.36
N ALA A 252 -10.12 -4.44 21.89
CA ALA A 252 -10.42 -5.77 21.37
C ALA A 252 -9.60 -6.11 20.10
N ALA A 253 -9.42 -5.15 19.20
CA ALA A 253 -8.59 -5.33 18.01
C ALA A 253 -7.10 -5.53 18.38
N TRP A 254 -6.63 -4.81 19.39
CA TRP A 254 -5.28 -4.97 19.90
C TRP A 254 -5.06 -6.33 20.56
N GLU A 255 -6.03 -6.81 21.36
CA GLU A 255 -5.99 -8.15 21.95
C GLU A 255 -5.93 -9.24 20.86
N LEU A 256 -6.73 -9.11 19.80
CA LEU A 256 -6.69 -10.05 18.68
C LEU A 256 -5.33 -10.01 17.97
N THR A 257 -4.78 -8.81 17.71
CA THR A 257 -3.44 -8.65 17.14
C THR A 257 -2.39 -9.33 18.00
N THR A 258 -2.41 -9.07 19.31
CA THR A 258 -1.48 -9.67 20.27
C THR A 258 -1.56 -11.19 20.24
N GLY A 259 -2.78 -11.76 20.20
CA GLY A 259 -2.97 -13.20 20.10
C GLY A 259 -2.41 -13.80 18.81
N LEU A 260 -2.59 -13.13 17.67
CA LEU A 260 -2.03 -13.58 16.39
C LEU A 260 -0.50 -13.47 16.35
N LEU A 261 0.08 -12.44 16.95
CA LEU A 261 1.53 -12.30 17.04
C LEU A 261 2.14 -13.36 17.97
N ALA A 262 1.48 -13.69 19.07
CA ALA A 262 1.89 -14.79 19.94
C ALA A 262 1.88 -16.12 19.18
N GLU A 263 0.81 -16.43 18.44
CA GLU A 263 0.74 -17.65 17.60
C GLU A 263 1.88 -17.71 16.58
N LEU A 264 2.18 -16.60 15.90
CA LEU A 264 3.26 -16.51 14.92
C LEU A 264 4.64 -16.73 15.57
N ASN A 265 4.87 -16.13 16.73
CA ASN A 265 6.10 -16.29 17.50
C ASN A 265 6.32 -17.73 17.95
N ASP A 266 5.27 -18.39 18.48
CA ASP A 266 5.34 -19.78 18.91
C ASP A 266 5.66 -20.71 17.74
N ARG A 267 5.04 -20.50 16.59
CA ARG A 267 5.32 -21.25 15.35
C ARG A 267 6.75 -21.05 14.86
N ALA A 268 7.24 -19.81 14.91
CA ALA A 268 8.61 -19.48 14.53
C ALA A 268 9.61 -20.13 15.49
N LYS A 269 9.41 -20.01 16.81
CA LYS A 269 10.23 -20.67 17.84
C LYS A 269 10.28 -22.19 17.65
N ALA A 270 9.14 -22.84 17.35
CA ALA A 270 9.07 -24.26 17.09
C ALA A 270 9.87 -24.71 15.84
N ALA A 271 10.08 -23.80 14.90
CA ALA A 271 10.88 -24.01 13.69
C ALA A 271 12.33 -23.50 13.79
N ASN A 272 12.78 -23.04 14.95
CA ASN A 272 14.07 -22.34 15.15
C ASN A 272 14.25 -21.11 14.24
N VAL A 273 13.17 -20.37 14.02
CA VAL A 273 13.15 -19.13 13.26
C VAL A 273 12.98 -17.96 14.23
N THR A 274 13.79 -16.93 14.10
CA THR A 274 13.61 -15.68 14.83
C THR A 274 12.43 -14.92 14.23
N PHE A 275 11.40 -14.64 15.04
CA PHE A 275 10.28 -13.78 14.65
C PHE A 275 10.46 -12.41 15.27
N ALA A 276 10.33 -11.36 14.47
CA ALA A 276 10.43 -9.98 14.91
C ALA A 276 9.28 -9.15 14.34
N VAL A 277 8.92 -8.07 15.01
CA VAL A 277 7.88 -7.14 14.58
C VAL A 277 8.46 -5.75 14.36
N MET A 278 8.03 -5.10 13.29
CA MET A 278 8.47 -3.76 12.96
C MET A 278 7.25 -2.87 12.68
N ARG A 279 7.25 -1.64 13.23
CA ARG A 279 6.27 -0.64 12.89
C ARG A 279 6.75 0.24 11.74
N CYS A 280 5.93 0.32 10.67
CA CYS A 280 6.07 1.32 9.62
C CYS A 280 5.16 2.51 9.96
N PRO A 281 5.69 3.71 10.24
CA PRO A 281 4.87 4.87 10.55
C PRO A 281 4.26 5.47 9.29
N PHE A 282 3.01 5.89 9.38
CA PHE A 282 2.36 6.64 8.31
C PHE A 282 2.76 8.12 8.36
N TYR A 283 2.57 8.83 7.23
CA TYR A 283 2.92 10.24 7.07
C TYR A 283 2.46 11.14 8.22
N PHE A 284 1.22 10.96 8.69
CA PHE A 284 0.68 11.81 9.77
C PHE A 284 1.31 11.56 11.14
N ASP A 285 1.74 10.34 11.42
CA ASP A 285 2.40 10.01 12.69
C ASP A 285 3.83 10.53 12.68
N ALA A 286 4.51 10.42 11.54
CA ALA A 286 5.85 10.95 11.35
C ALA A 286 5.94 12.46 11.60
N GLN A 287 4.87 13.22 11.35
CA GLN A 287 4.84 14.68 11.55
C GLN A 287 4.52 15.11 12.99
N ARG A 288 4.07 14.23 13.90
CA ARG A 288 3.55 14.64 15.20
C ARG A 288 4.57 14.94 16.29
N GLY A 289 5.81 14.57 16.15
CA GLY A 289 6.89 15.00 17.05
C GLY A 289 6.93 14.42 18.47
N GLU A 290 5.96 13.59 18.90
CA GLU A 290 5.92 12.97 20.23
C GLU A 290 5.76 11.45 20.14
N PRO A 291 6.34 10.70 21.12
CA PRO A 291 6.08 9.26 21.25
C PRO A 291 4.59 9.03 21.47
N ASP A 292 4.01 8.24 20.62
CA ASP A 292 2.58 7.96 20.67
C ASP A 292 2.24 6.73 21.53
N ARG A 293 0.94 6.49 21.72
CA ARG A 293 0.43 5.34 22.48
C ARG A 293 0.83 4.01 21.82
N ILE A 294 0.98 3.99 20.52
CA ILE A 294 1.32 2.77 19.75
C ILE A 294 2.77 2.37 20.01
N SER A 295 3.71 3.32 20.05
CA SER A 295 5.11 3.04 20.41
C SER A 295 5.21 2.33 21.76
N ARG A 296 4.46 2.81 22.76
CA ARG A 296 4.42 2.17 24.10
C ARG A 296 3.81 0.78 24.06
N ARG A 297 2.65 0.61 23.41
CA ARG A 297 2.00 -0.70 23.26
C ARG A 297 2.86 -1.70 22.50
N LEU A 298 3.59 -1.24 21.49
CA LEU A 298 4.51 -2.10 20.74
C LEU A 298 5.69 -2.56 21.63
N ALA A 299 6.24 -1.67 22.46
CA ALA A 299 7.29 -2.02 23.38
C ALA A 299 6.80 -3.00 24.47
N GLU A 300 5.61 -2.76 25.05
CA GLU A 300 4.95 -3.67 25.99
C GLU A 300 4.72 -5.04 25.36
N LEU A 301 4.18 -5.11 24.14
CA LEU A 301 3.97 -6.36 23.41
C LEU A 301 5.28 -7.11 23.16
N GLY A 302 6.33 -6.40 22.74
CA GLY A 302 7.65 -7.01 22.53
C GLY A 302 8.22 -7.62 23.80
N HIS A 303 8.05 -6.93 24.93
CA HIS A 303 8.46 -7.43 26.24
C HIS A 303 7.63 -8.65 26.67
N ASP A 304 6.30 -8.58 26.61
CA ASP A 304 5.39 -9.60 27.12
C ASP A 304 5.43 -10.90 26.30
N LEU A 305 5.66 -10.79 24.98
CA LEU A 305 5.75 -11.94 24.09
C LEU A 305 7.20 -12.39 23.80
N GLU A 306 8.18 -11.72 24.36
CA GLU A 306 9.60 -11.95 24.08
C GLU A 306 9.89 -11.90 22.55
N ILE A 307 9.31 -10.90 21.87
CA ILE A 307 9.50 -10.65 20.45
C ILE A 307 10.40 -9.43 20.30
N PRO A 308 11.51 -9.52 19.55
CA PRO A 308 12.24 -8.34 19.12
C PRO A 308 11.34 -7.37 18.36
N VAL A 309 11.33 -6.09 18.76
CA VAL A 309 10.49 -5.08 18.12
C VAL A 309 11.32 -3.89 17.65
N LEU A 310 10.97 -3.32 16.51
CA LEU A 310 11.53 -2.08 15.99
C LEU A 310 10.40 -1.09 15.69
N ASP A 311 10.41 0.06 16.34
CA ASP A 311 9.58 1.20 15.94
C ASP A 311 10.40 2.15 15.06
N LEU A 312 10.03 2.27 13.77
CA LEU A 312 10.72 3.19 12.85
C LEU A 312 10.39 4.65 13.14
N LEU A 313 9.30 4.94 13.88
CA LEU A 313 8.83 6.31 14.09
C LEU A 313 9.90 7.25 14.67
N PRO A 314 10.61 6.91 15.76
CA PRO A 314 11.60 7.79 16.33
C PRO A 314 12.76 8.12 15.36
N GLY A 315 13.20 7.16 14.57
CA GLY A 315 14.25 7.36 13.57
C GLY A 315 13.79 8.23 12.41
N ILE A 316 12.59 7.99 11.90
CA ILE A 316 11.99 8.78 10.81
C ILE A 316 11.74 10.23 11.24
N GLN A 317 11.32 10.48 12.49
CA GLN A 317 11.06 11.82 13.01
C GLN A 317 12.33 12.69 13.17
N GLN A 318 13.51 12.08 13.20
CA GLN A 318 14.80 12.81 13.21
C GLN A 318 15.22 13.35 11.85
N LEU A 319 14.51 12.95 10.78
CA LEU A 319 14.80 13.31 9.41
C LEU A 319 13.79 14.33 8.88
N ASP A 320 14.08 14.93 7.71
CA ASP A 320 13.11 15.77 7.01
C ASP A 320 11.95 14.93 6.45
N THR A 321 10.92 14.77 7.26
CA THR A 321 9.74 13.96 6.91
C THR A 321 9.01 14.44 5.66
N GLY A 322 9.19 15.69 5.26
CA GLY A 322 8.56 16.28 4.07
C GLY A 322 9.02 15.62 2.76
N SER A 323 10.27 15.17 2.71
CA SER A 323 10.86 14.51 1.53
C SER A 323 10.67 12.98 1.53
N LEU A 324 10.35 12.39 2.68
CA LEU A 324 10.29 10.94 2.85
C LEU A 324 8.96 10.31 2.38
N TYR A 325 7.92 11.11 2.19
CA TYR A 325 6.59 10.63 1.83
C TYR A 325 6.02 11.32 0.59
N HIS A 326 5.34 10.57 -0.24
CA HIS A 326 4.49 11.14 -1.28
C HIS A 326 3.35 11.92 -0.63
N GLN A 327 3.24 13.22 -0.95
CA GLN A 327 2.41 14.18 -0.21
C GLN A 327 0.90 13.89 -0.29
N ARG A 328 0.47 13.24 -1.36
CA ARG A 328 -0.96 12.91 -1.61
C ARG A 328 -1.27 11.47 -1.33
N ASP A 329 -0.33 10.60 -1.66
CA ASP A 329 -0.48 9.14 -1.52
C ASP A 329 -0.18 8.70 -0.08
N GLY A 330 0.88 9.23 0.54
CA GLY A 330 1.27 8.96 1.92
C GLY A 330 2.22 7.79 2.10
N HIS A 331 2.56 7.06 1.04
CA HIS A 331 3.62 6.05 1.07
C HIS A 331 5.01 6.69 0.96
N TRP A 332 6.05 5.93 1.25
CA TRP A 332 7.42 6.39 1.17
C TRP A 332 7.87 6.68 -0.26
N THR A 333 8.58 7.79 -0.41
CA THR A 333 9.38 8.09 -1.62
C THR A 333 10.61 7.17 -1.68
N PRO A 334 11.43 7.20 -2.76
CA PRO A 334 12.72 6.53 -2.74
C PRO A 334 13.57 6.92 -1.53
N ALA A 335 13.63 8.21 -1.18
CA ALA A 335 14.35 8.69 0.01
C ALA A 335 13.76 8.14 1.33
N GLY A 336 12.42 7.97 1.41
CA GLY A 336 11.78 7.34 2.56
C GLY A 336 12.13 5.86 2.70
N ASN A 337 12.20 5.14 1.60
CA ASN A 337 12.64 3.74 1.57
C ASN A 337 14.12 3.60 1.96
N GLU A 338 15.00 4.48 1.47
CA GLU A 338 16.41 4.52 1.86
C GLU A 338 16.57 4.78 3.36
N ALA A 339 15.85 5.76 3.90
CA ALA A 339 15.86 6.08 5.33
C ALA A 339 15.38 4.89 6.16
N ALA A 340 14.27 4.25 5.76
CA ALA A 340 13.77 3.06 6.43
C ALA A 340 14.79 1.92 6.40
N ALA A 341 15.38 1.63 5.24
CA ALA A 341 16.40 0.59 5.10
C ALA A 341 17.61 0.84 6.01
N ALA A 342 18.09 2.10 6.10
CA ALA A 342 19.18 2.47 6.98
C ALA A 342 18.88 2.24 8.46
N ILE A 343 17.63 2.50 8.91
CA ILE A 343 17.21 2.29 10.29
C ILE A 343 16.99 0.78 10.57
N ILE A 344 16.50 0.02 9.60
CA ILE A 344 16.21 -1.42 9.75
C ILE A 344 17.49 -2.26 9.77
N THR A 345 18.51 -1.87 9.01
CA THR A 345 19.76 -2.65 8.88
C THR A 345 20.39 -3.07 10.21
N PRO A 346 20.69 -2.15 11.17
CA PRO A 346 21.26 -2.52 12.46
C PRO A 346 20.32 -3.41 13.30
N PHE A 347 19.01 -3.26 13.16
CA PHE A 347 18.06 -4.12 13.83
C PHE A 347 18.14 -5.57 13.34
N ILE A 348 18.08 -5.79 12.00
CA ILE A 348 18.21 -7.15 11.43
C ILE A 348 19.57 -7.75 11.80
N HIS A 349 20.63 -6.96 11.74
CA HIS A 349 21.96 -7.43 12.14
C HIS A 349 21.99 -7.91 13.60
N SER A 350 21.33 -7.21 14.52
CA SER A 350 21.22 -7.61 15.93
C SER A 350 20.46 -8.91 16.15
N LEU A 351 19.57 -9.31 15.24
CA LEU A 351 18.83 -10.58 15.31
C LEU A 351 19.68 -11.80 14.92
N THR A 352 20.89 -11.60 14.41
CA THR A 352 21.81 -12.66 13.97
C THR A 352 22.98 -12.89 14.93
N LEU A 353 23.06 -12.10 15.99
CA LEU A 353 24.07 -12.20 17.04
C LEU A 353 23.62 -13.15 18.12
#